data_b0dc3aca6d15d8d13ad55d0b76a69849
#
_entry.id   b0dc3aca6d15d8d13ad55d0b76a69849
#
_cell.length_a   1.000
_cell.length_b   1.000
_cell.length_c   1.000
_cell.angle_alpha   90.00
_cell.angle_beta   90.00
_cell.angle_gamma   90.00
#
_symmetry.space_group_name_H-M   'P 1'
#
loop_
_entity.id
_entity.type
_entity.pdbx_description
1 polymer ?
#
loop_
_entity_poly.entity_id
_entity_poly.type
_entity_poly.pdbx_seq_one_letter_code
_entity_poly.pdbx_strand_id
1 'polypeptide(L)'
;SEPQILALATSMSSVGIEAEAGGSAMSKLLKKIQLAAELGGEELDQFAKVAGMSASEFKQAYEKDAVAALSAFIGGLNDTERNGKSAIAILDEMDIKEVRLSNTILSLANSEDLMANAVQLSGQAWEENSALTNEAQKRYETLQSKIEIAKNKLKDVGITIGEYLMPYIEKMINFVSELVN
;
A
#
# COMPACT_ATOMS: atom_id res chain seq x y z
N SER A 1 2.16 3.01 -4.46
CA SER A 1 1.32 2.18 -3.55
C SER A 1 1.53 2.58 -2.09
N GLU A 2 0.62 2.18 -1.18
CA GLU A 2 0.73 2.50 0.26
C GLU A 2 2.03 1.95 0.90
N PRO A 3 2.48 0.72 0.60
CA PRO A 3 3.77 0.24 1.11
C PRO A 3 4.95 1.12 0.74
N GLN A 4 4.96 1.67 -0.47
CA GLN A 4 6.03 2.52 -0.96
C GLN A 4 6.06 3.89 -0.24
N ILE A 5 4.89 4.46 0.04
CA ILE A 5 4.78 5.69 0.83
C ILE A 5 5.29 5.44 2.25
N LEU A 6 4.94 4.30 2.85
CA LEU A 6 5.42 3.91 4.17
C LEU A 6 6.93 3.69 4.18
N ALA A 7 7.49 3.04 3.15
CA ALA A 7 8.93 2.85 3.00
C ALA A 7 9.67 4.19 2.93
N LEU A 8 9.18 5.11 2.11
CA LEU A 8 9.76 6.44 1.97
C LEU A 8 9.71 7.23 3.28
N ALA A 9 8.55 7.22 3.96
CA ALA A 9 8.37 7.86 5.27
C ALA A 9 9.32 7.27 6.34
N THR A 10 9.45 5.94 6.37
CA THR A 10 10.37 5.24 7.28
C THR A 10 11.82 5.61 7.01
N SER A 11 12.23 5.65 5.74
CA SER A 11 13.59 6.04 5.36
C SER A 11 13.91 7.47 5.77
N MET A 12 13.00 8.41 5.53
CA MET A 12 13.15 9.80 5.96
C MET A 12 13.25 9.93 7.48
N SER A 13 12.40 9.23 8.22
CA SER A 13 12.44 9.23 9.69
C SER A 13 13.74 8.64 10.22
N SER A 14 14.27 7.59 9.59
CA SER A 14 15.52 6.93 10.00
C SER A 14 16.75 7.84 9.86
N VAL A 15 16.71 8.78 8.93
CA VAL A 15 17.78 9.79 8.75
C VAL A 15 17.49 11.11 9.46
N GLY A 16 16.47 11.13 10.33
CA GLY A 16 16.16 12.31 11.15
C GLY A 16 15.43 13.43 10.41
N ILE A 17 14.84 13.15 9.27
CA ILE A 17 14.04 14.13 8.50
C ILE A 17 12.61 14.14 9.06
N GLU A 18 12.14 15.31 9.46
CA GLU A 18 10.77 15.51 9.91
C GLU A 18 9.77 15.21 8.79
N ALA A 19 8.66 14.53 9.12
CA ALA A 19 7.67 14.05 8.15
C ALA A 19 7.11 15.15 7.25
N GLU A 20 6.82 16.33 7.80
CA GLU A 20 6.31 17.48 7.04
C GLU A 20 7.34 18.02 6.04
N ALA A 21 8.57 18.23 6.51
CA ALA A 21 9.65 18.73 5.68
C ALA A 21 10.05 17.74 4.59
N GLY A 22 10.19 16.46 4.96
CA GLY A 22 10.51 15.37 4.05
C GLY A 22 9.42 15.12 3.03
N GLY A 23 8.17 15.08 3.45
CA GLY A 23 7.02 14.91 2.55
C GLY A 23 6.90 16.03 1.52
N SER A 24 7.12 17.28 1.94
CA SER A 24 7.14 18.43 1.04
C SER A 24 8.30 18.33 0.02
N ALA A 25 9.51 17.98 0.46
CA ALA A 25 10.66 17.81 -0.40
C ALA A 25 10.45 16.68 -1.43
N MET A 26 9.97 15.53 -0.99
CA MET A 26 9.70 14.40 -1.88
C MET A 26 8.59 14.69 -2.88
N SER A 27 7.54 15.39 -2.48
CA SER A 27 6.48 15.81 -3.39
C SER A 27 6.99 16.73 -4.50
N LYS A 28 7.90 17.67 -4.18
CA LYS A 28 8.53 18.55 -5.17
C LYS A 28 9.41 17.75 -6.12
N LEU A 29 10.22 16.81 -5.61
CA LEU A 29 11.08 15.98 -6.43
C LEU A 29 10.27 15.07 -7.36
N LEU A 30 9.26 14.39 -6.84
CA LEU A 30 8.37 13.54 -7.65
C LEU A 30 7.68 14.34 -8.75
N LYS A 31 7.22 15.57 -8.45
CA LYS A 31 6.62 16.44 -9.46
C LYS A 31 7.63 16.85 -10.54
N LYS A 32 8.87 17.11 -10.17
CA LYS A 32 9.94 17.46 -11.13
C LYS A 32 10.25 16.26 -12.03
N ILE A 33 10.38 15.06 -11.46
CA ILE A 33 10.55 13.82 -12.24
C ILE A 33 9.37 13.58 -13.17
N GLN A 34 8.13 13.78 -12.68
CA GLN A 34 6.91 13.63 -13.49
C GLN A 34 6.95 14.55 -14.71
N LEU A 35 7.26 15.82 -14.53
CA LEU A 35 7.38 16.78 -15.64
C LEU A 35 8.46 16.35 -16.64
N ALA A 36 9.62 15.91 -16.15
CA ALA A 36 10.69 15.41 -17.00
C ALA A 36 10.24 14.16 -17.80
N ALA A 37 9.52 13.23 -17.16
CA ALA A 37 9.00 12.05 -17.83
C ALA A 37 7.92 12.35 -18.87
N GLU A 38 7.09 13.38 -18.64
CA GLU A 38 6.06 13.83 -19.59
C GLU A 38 6.64 14.60 -20.77
N LEU A 39 7.55 15.56 -20.51
CA LEU A 39 8.12 16.45 -21.52
C LEU A 39 9.30 15.82 -22.27
N GLY A 40 10.02 14.91 -21.65
CA GLY A 40 11.26 14.34 -22.19
C GLY A 40 12.42 15.34 -22.18
N GLY A 41 13.40 15.11 -23.07
CA GLY A 41 14.52 16.00 -23.27
C GLY A 41 15.60 15.90 -22.21
N GLU A 42 16.41 16.95 -22.09
CA GLU A 42 17.63 16.97 -21.28
C GLU A 42 17.36 16.69 -19.79
N GLU A 43 16.25 17.16 -19.26
CA GLU A 43 15.89 16.93 -17.85
C GLU A 43 15.65 15.44 -17.56
N LEU A 44 14.93 14.73 -18.46
CA LEU A 44 14.73 13.29 -18.34
C LEU A 44 16.06 12.53 -18.49
N ASP A 45 16.91 12.96 -19.44
CA ASP A 45 18.24 12.36 -19.65
C ASP A 45 19.12 12.48 -18.40
N GLN A 46 19.06 13.62 -17.71
CA GLN A 46 19.80 13.84 -16.48
C GLN A 46 19.32 12.92 -15.35
N PHE A 47 18.01 12.81 -15.12
CA PHE A 47 17.47 11.86 -14.12
C PHE A 47 17.86 10.42 -14.44
N ALA A 48 17.69 10.01 -15.69
CA ALA A 48 18.03 8.67 -16.15
C ALA A 48 19.52 8.36 -15.99
N LYS A 49 20.38 9.29 -16.39
CA LYS A 49 21.84 9.15 -16.28
C LYS A 49 22.30 8.97 -14.83
N VAL A 50 21.74 9.75 -13.90
CA VAL A 50 22.04 9.60 -12.47
C VAL A 50 21.54 8.25 -11.95
N ALA A 51 20.35 7.81 -12.37
CA ALA A 51 19.79 6.51 -12.00
C ALA A 51 20.48 5.32 -12.69
N GLY A 52 21.48 5.55 -13.57
CA GLY A 52 22.17 4.49 -14.32
C GLY A 52 21.31 3.84 -15.40
N MET A 53 20.32 4.55 -15.93
CA MET A 53 19.33 4.07 -16.92
C MET A 53 19.38 4.92 -18.19
N SER A 54 18.81 4.40 -19.28
CA SER A 54 18.44 5.22 -20.43
C SER A 54 17.18 6.04 -20.11
N ALA A 55 16.93 7.13 -20.82
CA ALA A 55 15.74 7.96 -20.64
C ALA A 55 14.44 7.16 -20.77
N SER A 56 14.38 6.23 -21.74
CA SER A 56 13.21 5.36 -21.93
C SER A 56 13.00 4.40 -20.76
N GLU A 57 14.06 3.79 -20.24
CA GLU A 57 13.99 2.88 -19.09
C GLU A 57 13.55 3.63 -17.83
N PHE A 58 14.11 4.80 -17.58
CA PHE A 58 13.76 5.63 -16.42
C PHE A 58 12.30 6.08 -16.47
N LYS A 59 11.81 6.52 -17.64
CA LYS A 59 10.41 6.88 -17.86
C LYS A 59 9.48 5.68 -17.57
N GLN A 60 9.77 4.52 -18.13
CA GLN A 60 8.99 3.30 -17.91
C GLN A 60 9.02 2.87 -16.43
N ALA A 61 10.19 2.97 -15.78
CA ALA A 61 10.33 2.68 -14.37
C ALA A 61 9.45 3.62 -13.53
N TYR A 62 9.45 4.91 -13.84
CA TYR A 62 8.64 5.92 -13.16
C TYR A 62 7.14 5.69 -13.35
N GLU A 63 6.69 5.41 -14.58
CA GLU A 63 5.28 5.12 -14.89
C GLU A 63 4.78 3.86 -14.18
N LYS A 64 5.64 2.85 -14.04
CA LYS A 64 5.32 1.61 -13.33
C LYS A 64 5.38 1.77 -11.82
N ASP A 65 6.40 2.43 -11.32
CA ASP A 65 6.69 2.60 -9.89
C ASP A 65 7.53 3.87 -9.64
N ALA A 66 6.84 4.97 -9.36
CA ALA A 66 7.48 6.26 -9.12
C ALA A 66 8.47 6.24 -7.95
N VAL A 67 8.22 5.44 -6.90
CA VAL A 67 9.11 5.34 -5.74
C VAL A 67 10.35 4.52 -6.07
N ALA A 68 10.23 3.47 -6.87
CA ALA A 68 11.38 2.70 -7.35
C ALA A 68 12.29 3.55 -8.24
N ALA A 69 11.72 4.33 -9.16
CA ALA A 69 12.50 5.27 -9.98
C ALA A 69 13.19 6.35 -9.14
N LEU A 70 12.48 6.89 -8.14
CA LEU A 70 13.05 7.83 -7.16
C LEU A 70 14.21 7.20 -6.38
N SER A 71 14.05 5.96 -5.92
CA SER A 71 15.10 5.22 -5.21
C SER A 71 16.34 5.01 -6.08
N ALA A 72 16.14 4.65 -7.35
CA ALA A 72 17.24 4.49 -8.30
C ALA A 72 17.99 5.81 -8.53
N PHE A 73 17.27 6.92 -8.63
CA PHE A 73 17.90 8.25 -8.75
C PHE A 73 18.70 8.62 -7.49
N ILE A 74 18.13 8.41 -6.30
CA ILE A 74 18.81 8.70 -5.03
C ILE A 74 20.04 7.83 -4.84
N GLY A 75 19.94 6.53 -5.13
CA GLY A 75 21.08 5.60 -5.10
C GLY A 75 22.17 5.98 -6.08
N GLY A 76 21.80 6.38 -7.30
CA GLY A 76 22.76 6.85 -8.30
C GLY A 76 23.52 8.10 -7.88
N LEU A 77 22.94 9.00 -7.08
CA LEU A 77 23.66 10.14 -6.50
C LEU A 77 24.78 9.69 -5.55
N ASN A 78 24.53 8.67 -4.73
CA ASN A 78 25.54 8.10 -3.86
C ASN A 78 26.68 7.47 -4.65
N ASP A 79 26.40 6.75 -5.72
CA ASP A 79 27.39 6.14 -6.60
C ASP A 79 28.23 7.19 -7.34
N THR A 80 27.64 8.32 -7.72
CA THR A 80 28.40 9.41 -8.35
C THR A 80 29.41 10.03 -7.41
N GLU A 81 29.12 10.13 -6.11
CA GLU A 81 30.12 10.57 -5.11
C GLU A 81 31.28 9.57 -4.98
N ARG A 82 30.97 8.26 -4.93
CA ARG A 82 32.02 7.21 -4.96
C ARG A 82 32.89 7.27 -6.20
N ASN A 83 32.32 7.72 -7.31
CA ASN A 83 33.02 7.90 -8.58
C ASN A 83 33.72 9.28 -8.73
N GLY A 84 33.81 10.07 -7.66
CA GLY A 84 34.52 11.36 -7.60
C GLY A 84 33.77 12.56 -8.16
N LYS A 85 32.44 12.44 -8.36
CA LYS A 85 31.55 13.56 -8.67
C LYS A 85 30.76 13.96 -7.43
N SER A 86 30.61 15.27 -7.21
CA SER A 86 29.84 15.80 -6.12
C SER A 86 28.32 15.67 -6.41
N ALA A 87 27.58 14.97 -5.58
CA ALA A 87 26.12 14.90 -5.67
C ALA A 87 25.48 16.31 -5.59
N ILE A 88 26.06 17.22 -4.82
CA ILE A 88 25.61 18.63 -4.74
C ILE A 88 25.71 19.31 -6.10
N ALA A 89 26.84 19.13 -6.81
CA ALA A 89 27.05 19.73 -8.13
C ALA A 89 26.05 19.17 -9.16
N ILE A 90 25.75 17.88 -9.10
CA ILE A 90 24.76 17.25 -9.96
C ILE A 90 23.36 17.82 -9.69
N LEU A 91 22.97 17.96 -8.41
CA LEU A 91 21.69 18.57 -8.05
C LEU A 91 21.60 20.04 -8.49
N ASP A 92 22.70 20.79 -8.42
CA ASP A 92 22.79 22.18 -8.92
C ASP A 92 22.65 22.26 -10.45
N GLU A 93 23.30 21.36 -11.20
CA GLU A 93 23.15 21.22 -12.65
C GLU A 93 21.70 20.88 -13.05
N MET A 94 20.98 20.11 -12.24
CA MET A 94 19.57 19.75 -12.43
C MET A 94 18.59 20.80 -11.93
N ASP A 95 19.07 22.01 -11.58
CA ASP A 95 18.28 23.09 -10.98
C ASP A 95 17.50 22.66 -9.72
N ILE A 96 18.11 21.80 -8.90
CA ILE A 96 17.62 21.39 -7.57
C ILE A 96 18.44 22.15 -6.52
N LYS A 97 18.21 23.46 -6.42
CA LYS A 97 19.01 24.40 -5.60
C LYS A 97 18.38 24.72 -4.25
N GLU A 98 17.14 24.32 -4.01
CA GLU A 98 16.48 24.57 -2.73
C GLU A 98 17.19 23.79 -1.61
N VAL A 99 17.77 24.49 -0.66
CA VAL A 99 18.62 23.92 0.40
C VAL A 99 17.92 22.75 1.13
N ARG A 100 16.66 22.91 1.44
CA ARG A 100 15.88 21.90 2.17
C ARG A 100 15.68 20.64 1.32
N LEU A 101 15.37 20.82 0.05
CA LEU A 101 15.20 19.72 -0.91
C LEU A 101 16.53 18.98 -1.15
N SER A 102 17.58 19.72 -1.44
CA SER A 102 18.92 19.16 -1.65
C SER A 102 19.43 18.39 -0.43
N ASN A 103 19.30 18.96 0.77
CA ASN A 103 19.72 18.29 2.00
C ASN A 103 18.92 17.01 2.26
N THR A 104 17.61 17.01 1.99
CA THR A 104 16.77 15.80 2.11
C THR A 104 17.24 14.71 1.15
N ILE A 105 17.48 15.06 -0.13
CA ILE A 105 17.96 14.12 -1.14
C ILE A 105 19.33 13.55 -0.75
N LEU A 106 20.27 14.41 -0.36
CA LEU A 106 21.62 13.99 0.04
C LEU A 106 21.63 13.12 1.30
N SER A 107 20.78 13.42 2.27
CA SER A 107 20.63 12.58 3.48
C SER A 107 20.11 11.20 3.14
N LEU A 108 19.17 11.09 2.21
CA LEU A 108 18.67 9.81 1.72
C LEU A 108 19.71 9.08 0.85
N ALA A 109 20.45 9.77 0.00
CA ALA A 109 21.52 9.20 -0.81
C ALA A 109 22.62 8.57 0.06
N ASN A 110 23.03 9.25 1.13
CA ASN A 110 24.00 8.73 2.09
C ASN A 110 23.48 7.54 2.92
N SER A 111 22.22 7.22 2.80
CA SER A 111 21.53 6.14 3.54
C SER A 111 20.84 5.16 2.58
N GLU A 112 21.44 4.92 1.41
CA GLU A 112 20.90 4.10 0.33
C GLU A 112 20.42 2.73 0.80
N ASP A 113 21.21 2.03 1.63
CA ASP A 113 20.84 0.72 2.19
C ASP A 113 19.57 0.78 3.02
N LEU A 114 19.33 1.88 3.73
CA LEU A 114 18.12 2.06 4.53
C LEU A 114 16.87 2.21 3.64
N MET A 115 16.98 2.94 2.53
CA MET A 115 15.88 3.13 1.60
C MET A 115 15.54 1.85 0.85
N ALA A 116 16.55 1.15 0.33
CA ALA A 116 16.36 -0.13 -0.35
C ALA A 116 15.73 -1.18 0.58
N ASN A 117 16.25 -1.30 1.81
CA ASN A 117 15.71 -2.21 2.82
C ASN A 117 14.29 -1.83 3.24
N ALA A 118 13.98 -0.54 3.43
CA ALA A 118 12.66 -0.08 3.80
C ALA A 118 11.61 -0.38 2.70
N VAL A 119 11.95 -0.21 1.43
CA VAL A 119 11.08 -0.56 0.30
C VAL A 119 10.80 -2.08 0.28
N GLN A 120 11.84 -2.89 0.44
CA GLN A 120 11.71 -4.35 0.47
C GLN A 120 10.85 -4.83 1.65
N LEU A 121 11.16 -4.36 2.86
CA LEU A 121 10.43 -4.74 4.08
C LEU A 121 8.97 -4.29 4.05
N SER A 122 8.71 -3.08 3.57
CA SER A 122 7.34 -2.57 3.46
C SER A 122 6.51 -3.37 2.45
N GLY A 123 7.11 -3.81 1.35
CA GLY A 123 6.46 -4.70 0.39
C GLY A 123 6.09 -6.05 1.02
N GLN A 124 7.03 -6.69 1.71
CA GLN A 124 6.81 -7.96 2.38
C GLN A 124 5.74 -7.85 3.49
N ALA A 125 5.86 -6.85 4.37
CA ALA A 125 4.89 -6.63 5.44
C ALA A 125 3.48 -6.36 4.91
N TRP A 126 3.35 -5.68 3.78
CA TRP A 126 2.06 -5.45 3.13
C TRP A 126 1.47 -6.73 2.55
N GLU A 127 2.27 -7.57 1.90
CA GLU A 127 1.83 -8.87 1.38
C GLU A 127 1.37 -9.79 2.51
N GLU A 128 2.12 -9.86 3.61
CA GLU A 128 1.77 -10.64 4.80
C GLU A 128 0.47 -10.13 5.46
N ASN A 129 0.32 -8.81 5.60
CA ASN A 129 -0.89 -8.22 6.17
C ASN A 129 -2.11 -8.43 5.26
N SER A 130 -1.94 -8.36 3.95
CA SER A 130 -2.99 -8.66 2.98
C SER A 130 -3.40 -10.14 3.02
N ALA A 131 -2.44 -11.06 3.19
CA ALA A 131 -2.71 -12.48 3.34
C ALA A 131 -3.50 -12.77 4.62
N LEU A 132 -3.13 -12.15 5.75
CA LEU A 132 -3.85 -12.24 7.02
C LEU A 132 -5.28 -11.70 6.91
N THR A 133 -5.47 -10.57 6.25
CA THR A 133 -6.79 -9.97 6.04
C THR A 133 -7.68 -10.88 5.19
N ASN A 134 -7.16 -11.44 4.10
CA ASN A 134 -7.87 -12.37 3.24
C ASN A 134 -8.25 -13.66 3.97
N GLU A 135 -7.36 -14.20 4.82
CA GLU A 135 -7.63 -15.38 5.63
C GLU A 135 -8.70 -15.10 6.69
N ALA A 136 -8.64 -13.94 7.35
CA ALA A 136 -9.67 -13.49 8.30
C ALA A 136 -11.03 -13.39 7.61
N GLN A 137 -11.11 -12.78 6.43
CA GLN A 137 -12.33 -12.65 5.66
C GLN A 137 -12.94 -14.00 5.31
N LYS A 138 -12.14 -14.96 4.82
CA LYS A 138 -12.59 -16.32 4.55
C LYS A 138 -13.17 -17.02 5.80
N ARG A 139 -12.54 -16.79 6.95
CA ARG A 139 -13.03 -17.35 8.23
C ARG A 139 -14.35 -16.73 8.65
N TYR A 140 -14.52 -15.41 8.44
CA TYR A 140 -15.79 -14.73 8.70
C TYR A 140 -16.90 -15.22 7.79
N GLU A 141 -16.68 -15.36 6.51
CA GLU A 141 -17.63 -15.91 5.53
C GLU A 141 -18.05 -17.34 5.91
N THR A 142 -17.07 -18.19 6.29
CA THR A 142 -17.34 -19.57 6.73
C THR A 142 -18.16 -19.61 8.01
N LEU A 143 -17.90 -18.71 8.96
CA LEU A 143 -18.67 -18.62 10.21
C LEU A 143 -20.09 -18.15 9.93
N GLN A 144 -20.27 -17.14 9.09
CA GLN A 144 -21.59 -16.65 8.67
C GLN A 144 -22.42 -17.76 8.01
N SER A 145 -21.84 -18.52 7.07
CA SER A 145 -22.49 -19.67 6.44
C SER A 145 -22.91 -20.72 7.45
N LYS A 146 -22.08 -21.04 8.44
CA LYS A 146 -22.43 -21.98 9.51
C LYS A 146 -23.58 -21.49 10.38
N ILE A 147 -23.63 -20.17 10.66
CA ILE A 147 -24.72 -19.56 11.41
C ILE A 147 -26.04 -19.63 10.62
N GLU A 148 -26.00 -19.37 9.31
CA GLU A 148 -27.18 -19.47 8.44
C GLU A 148 -27.70 -20.91 8.36
N ILE A 149 -26.81 -21.90 8.19
CA ILE A 149 -27.17 -23.31 8.20
C ILE A 149 -27.81 -23.70 9.54
N ALA A 150 -27.26 -23.23 10.67
CA ALA A 150 -27.83 -23.49 12.00
C ALA A 150 -29.21 -22.85 12.17
N LYS A 151 -29.42 -21.61 11.71
CA LYS A 151 -30.72 -20.95 11.72
C LYS A 151 -31.76 -21.70 10.88
N ASN A 152 -31.36 -22.15 9.68
CA ASN A 152 -32.26 -22.92 8.81
C ASN A 152 -32.66 -24.24 9.46
N LYS A 153 -31.69 -24.98 10.05
CA LYS A 153 -31.98 -26.21 10.77
C LYS A 153 -32.94 -26.00 11.97
N LEU A 154 -32.75 -24.90 12.72
CA LEU A 154 -33.65 -24.56 13.82
C LEU A 154 -35.06 -24.23 13.33
N LYS A 155 -35.20 -23.56 12.18
CA LYS A 155 -36.44 -23.28 11.52
C LYS A 155 -37.14 -24.57 11.09
N ASP A 156 -36.41 -25.49 10.46
CA ASP A 156 -36.94 -26.79 10.02
C ASP A 156 -37.40 -27.64 11.20
N VAL A 157 -36.66 -27.66 12.32
CA VAL A 157 -37.09 -28.32 13.56
C VAL A 157 -38.37 -27.68 14.11
N GLY A 158 -38.48 -26.34 14.08
CA GLY A 158 -39.69 -25.61 14.49
C GLY A 158 -40.90 -25.96 13.65
N ILE A 159 -40.76 -26.09 12.33
CA ILE A 159 -41.82 -26.52 11.42
C ILE A 159 -42.23 -27.96 11.72
N THR A 160 -41.28 -28.87 11.87
CA THR A 160 -41.53 -30.29 12.16
C THR A 160 -42.28 -30.45 13.49
N ILE A 161 -41.91 -29.74 14.55
CA ILE A 161 -42.58 -29.76 15.83
C ILE A 161 -44.03 -29.20 15.67
N GLY A 162 -44.18 -28.12 14.90
CA GLY A 162 -45.51 -27.55 14.61
C GLY A 162 -46.44 -28.54 13.91
N GLU A 163 -45.92 -29.24 12.89
CA GLU A 163 -46.69 -30.26 12.16
C GLU A 163 -47.14 -31.43 13.08
N TYR A 164 -46.27 -31.88 13.99
CA TYR A 164 -46.63 -32.92 14.96
C TYR A 164 -47.61 -32.46 16.03
N LEU A 165 -47.57 -31.21 16.45
CA LEU A 165 -48.45 -30.66 17.48
C LEU A 165 -49.82 -30.21 16.93
N MET A 166 -49.90 -29.83 15.65
CA MET A 166 -51.14 -29.30 15.05
C MET A 166 -52.35 -30.22 15.20
N PRO A 167 -52.26 -31.54 14.89
CA PRO A 167 -53.41 -32.44 15.05
C PRO A 167 -53.89 -32.62 16.49
N TYR A 168 -53.02 -32.42 17.50
CA TYR A 168 -53.37 -32.44 18.89
C TYR A 168 -54.07 -31.14 19.33
N ILE A 169 -53.63 -30.02 18.81
CA ILE A 169 -54.24 -28.71 19.02
C ILE A 169 -55.66 -28.69 18.41
N GLU A 170 -55.79 -29.17 17.17
CA GLU A 170 -57.12 -29.27 16.51
C GLU A 170 -58.10 -30.16 17.28
N LYS A 171 -57.67 -31.32 17.78
CA LYS A 171 -58.51 -32.20 18.65
C LYS A 171 -58.90 -31.51 19.93
N MET A 172 -57.97 -30.72 20.52
CA MET A 172 -58.31 -30.00 21.76
C MET A 172 -59.28 -28.86 21.51
N ILE A 173 -59.16 -28.14 20.40
CA ILE A 173 -60.09 -27.08 19.99
C ILE A 173 -61.52 -27.69 19.75
N ASN A 174 -61.56 -28.77 19.01
CA ASN A 174 -62.83 -29.46 18.74
C ASN A 174 -63.51 -29.98 20.03
N PHE A 175 -62.75 -30.56 20.96
CA PHE A 175 -63.24 -31.01 22.25
C PHE A 175 -63.74 -29.85 23.09
N VAL A 176 -63.05 -28.72 23.14
CA VAL A 176 -63.54 -27.53 23.85
C VAL A 176 -64.81 -26.96 23.20
N SER A 177 -64.89 -26.97 21.87
CA SER A 177 -66.08 -26.51 21.14
C SER A 177 -67.30 -27.37 21.40
N GLU A 178 -67.15 -28.69 21.57
CA GLU A 178 -68.23 -29.61 21.95
C GLU A 178 -68.73 -29.43 23.40
N LEU A 179 -67.86 -28.97 24.29
CA LEU A 179 -68.19 -28.71 25.69
C LEU A 179 -68.91 -27.38 25.91
N VAL A 180 -68.87 -26.47 24.99
CA VAL A 180 -69.43 -25.10 25.09
C VAL A 180 -70.74 -24.97 24.34
N ASN A 181 -71.12 -25.96 23.51
CA ASN A 181 -72.43 -26.09 22.88
C ASN A 181 -73.36 -27.06 23.62
#